data_6de9e7524283737cf7b8c9e37e2de90d
#
_entry.id   6de9e7524283737cf7b8c9e37e2de90d
#
_cell.length_a   1.000
_cell.length_b   1.000
_cell.length_c   1.000
_cell.angle_alpha   90.00
_cell.angle_beta   90.00
_cell.angle_gamma   90.00
#
_symmetry.space_group_name_H-M   'P 1'
#
loop_
_entity.id
_entity.type
_entity.pdbx_description
1 polymer ?
#
loop_
_entity_poly.entity_id
_entity_poly.type
_entity_poly.pdbx_seq_one_letter_code
_entity_poly.pdbx_strand_id
1 'polypeptide(L)'
;MSRLLNEKKAVPRPTKVLLGLALLLFAPFAVAQNNLGELLDAGAKKISPDEFRQDVVHRTLVGPTLSGAQLELMFASSGVLQGRTQADAAGRAGAILTPVDGVWNIDDSGRICVSMIFGRTMIPFRCQYWFKYKDDYFVADAETDPKAKVLRRTVKP
;
A
#
# COMPACT_ATOMS: atom_id res chain seq x y z
N MET A 1 71.51 -54.92 -21.00
CA MET A 1 70.73 -53.75 -21.46
C MET A 1 69.30 -54.02 -21.10
N SER A 2 68.83 -53.52 -19.94
CA SER A 2 67.42 -53.62 -19.50
C SER A 2 67.02 -52.33 -18.79
N ARG A 3 66.14 -51.61 -19.40
CA ARG A 3 65.55 -50.37 -18.84
C ARG A 3 64.39 -50.79 -17.96
N LEU A 4 64.49 -50.49 -16.69
CA LEU A 4 63.38 -50.56 -15.75
C LEU A 4 62.54 -49.30 -15.89
N LEU A 5 61.28 -49.45 -16.30
CA LEU A 5 60.27 -48.41 -16.32
C LEU A 5 59.68 -48.26 -14.93
N ASN A 6 59.88 -47.12 -14.38
CA ASN A 6 59.37 -46.75 -13.05
C ASN A 6 57.96 -46.17 -13.20
N GLU A 7 56.96 -46.98 -12.85
CA GLU A 7 55.52 -46.58 -12.90
C GLU A 7 55.13 -45.80 -11.62
N LYS A 8 55.03 -44.51 -11.75
CA LYS A 8 54.53 -43.64 -10.66
C LYS A 8 53.02 -43.80 -10.53
N LYS A 9 52.60 -44.51 -9.48
CA LYS A 9 51.19 -44.54 -9.04
C LYS A 9 50.72 -43.11 -8.65
N ALA A 10 49.78 -42.61 -9.39
CA ALA A 10 49.06 -41.36 -9.05
C ALA A 10 48.08 -41.62 -7.91
N VAL A 11 48.25 -40.89 -6.82
CA VAL A 11 47.33 -40.86 -5.68
C VAL A 11 46.12 -40.00 -6.02
N PRO A 12 44.88 -40.50 -5.89
CA PRO A 12 43.69 -39.65 -6.15
C PRO A 12 43.53 -38.64 -5.03
N ARG A 13 43.44 -37.37 -5.40
CA ARG A 13 43.12 -36.26 -4.50
C ARG A 13 41.63 -36.33 -4.09
N PRO A 14 41.29 -36.15 -2.81
CA PRO A 14 39.90 -36.12 -2.38
C PRO A 14 39.22 -34.86 -2.94
N THR A 15 38.19 -35.05 -3.76
CA THR A 15 37.28 -34.00 -4.24
C THR A 15 36.48 -33.50 -3.06
N LYS A 16 36.72 -32.26 -2.64
CA LYS A 16 35.89 -31.56 -1.66
C LYS A 16 34.54 -31.30 -2.30
N VAL A 17 33.53 -32.07 -1.92
CA VAL A 17 32.12 -31.80 -2.22
C VAL A 17 31.74 -30.57 -1.43
N LEU A 18 31.70 -29.40 -2.08
CA LEU A 18 31.10 -28.19 -1.58
C LEU A 18 29.57 -28.39 -1.58
N LEU A 19 29.06 -28.73 -0.40
CA LEU A 19 27.62 -28.72 -0.13
C LEU A 19 27.16 -27.25 -0.16
N GLY A 20 26.74 -26.77 -1.35
CA GLY A 20 26.12 -25.47 -1.52
C GLY A 20 24.76 -25.46 -0.84
N LEU A 21 24.70 -24.89 0.37
CA LEU A 21 23.47 -24.59 1.08
C LEU A 21 22.75 -23.46 0.29
N ALA A 22 21.85 -23.86 -0.60
CA ALA A 22 20.97 -22.95 -1.30
C ALA A 22 19.98 -22.35 -0.27
N LEU A 23 20.33 -21.21 0.33
CA LEU A 23 19.38 -20.34 1.01
C LEU A 23 18.39 -19.83 -0.04
N LEU A 24 17.26 -20.49 -0.16
CA LEU A 24 16.08 -19.96 -0.84
C LEU A 24 15.64 -18.72 -0.08
N LEU A 25 16.09 -17.56 -0.55
CA LEU A 25 15.55 -16.26 -0.17
C LEU A 25 14.09 -16.22 -0.62
N PHE A 26 13.16 -16.57 0.28
CA PHE A 26 11.76 -16.24 0.14
C PHE A 26 11.65 -14.71 0.22
N ALA A 27 11.85 -14.04 -0.90
CA ALA A 27 11.44 -12.65 -1.03
C ALA A 27 9.92 -12.65 -0.83
N PRO A 28 9.38 -11.92 0.16
CA PRO A 28 7.95 -11.75 0.26
C PRO A 28 7.51 -11.00 -0.99
N PHE A 29 6.85 -11.70 -1.90
CA PHE A 29 6.14 -11.04 -3.00
C PHE A 29 5.15 -10.10 -2.34
N ALA A 30 5.39 -8.80 -2.46
CA ALA A 30 4.40 -7.79 -2.14
C ALA A 30 3.27 -7.94 -3.17
N VAL A 31 2.30 -8.79 -2.87
CA VAL A 31 1.08 -8.91 -3.67
C VAL A 31 0.38 -7.57 -3.54
N ALA A 32 0.29 -6.84 -4.65
CA ALA A 32 -0.51 -5.63 -4.72
C ALA A 32 -1.98 -6.05 -4.57
N GLN A 33 -2.56 -5.82 -3.40
CA GLN A 33 -3.98 -6.08 -3.16
C GLN A 33 -4.79 -5.09 -3.98
N ASN A 34 -5.48 -5.59 -4.99
CA ASN A 34 -6.27 -4.78 -5.92
C ASN A 34 -7.76 -4.75 -5.56
N ASN A 35 -8.23 -5.70 -4.75
CA ASN A 35 -9.61 -5.82 -4.32
C ASN A 35 -9.71 -6.15 -2.83
N LEU A 36 -10.92 -5.97 -2.30
CA LEU A 36 -11.19 -6.15 -0.88
C LEU A 36 -11.04 -7.62 -0.44
N GLY A 37 -11.40 -8.59 -1.30
CA GLY A 37 -11.25 -10.01 -0.98
C GLY A 37 -9.79 -10.37 -0.71
N GLU A 38 -8.89 -10.04 -1.63
CA GLU A 38 -7.44 -10.27 -1.45
C GLU A 38 -6.90 -9.57 -0.19
N LEU A 39 -7.41 -8.38 0.10
CA LEU A 39 -7.01 -7.62 1.28
C LEU A 39 -7.44 -8.30 2.58
N LEU A 40 -8.68 -8.78 2.64
CA LEU A 40 -9.23 -9.49 3.81
C LEU A 40 -8.56 -10.86 3.99
N ASP A 41 -8.34 -11.60 2.91
CA ASP A 41 -7.62 -12.88 2.93
C ASP A 41 -6.18 -12.74 3.42
N ALA A 42 -5.55 -11.59 3.14
CA ALA A 42 -4.24 -11.24 3.68
C ALA A 42 -4.26 -10.92 5.19
N GLY A 43 -5.43 -10.80 5.81
CA GLY A 43 -5.59 -10.53 7.23
C GLY A 43 -5.79 -9.04 7.58
N ALA A 44 -6.17 -8.20 6.62
CA ALA A 44 -6.55 -6.82 6.92
C ALA A 44 -7.79 -6.78 7.82
N LYS A 45 -7.87 -5.74 8.66
CA LYS A 45 -8.99 -5.51 9.56
C LYS A 45 -9.62 -4.16 9.28
N LYS A 46 -10.95 -4.12 9.30
CA LYS A 46 -11.67 -2.84 9.32
C LYS A 46 -11.29 -2.07 10.58
N ILE A 47 -10.95 -0.80 10.44
CA ILE A 47 -10.66 0.06 11.58
C ILE A 47 -11.94 0.67 12.16
N SER A 48 -11.95 0.82 13.46
CA SER A 48 -13.02 1.54 14.17
C SER A 48 -12.90 3.06 14.00
N PRO A 49 -13.97 3.82 14.28
CA PRO A 49 -13.92 5.27 14.37
C PRO A 49 -12.83 5.82 15.28
N ASP A 50 -12.59 5.16 16.41
CA ASP A 50 -11.60 5.61 17.38
C ASP A 50 -10.17 5.32 16.90
N GLU A 51 -9.94 4.15 16.29
CA GLU A 51 -8.65 3.85 15.63
C GLU A 51 -8.37 4.84 14.51
N PHE A 52 -9.38 5.22 13.70
CA PHE A 52 -9.18 6.25 12.69
C PHE A 52 -8.76 7.59 13.31
N ARG A 53 -9.42 8.04 14.36
CA ARG A 53 -9.08 9.30 15.05
C ARG A 53 -7.67 9.25 15.64
N GLN A 54 -7.28 8.12 16.22
CA GLN A 54 -5.97 7.95 16.86
C GLN A 54 -4.84 7.84 15.85
N ASP A 55 -5.04 7.06 14.79
CA ASP A 55 -3.96 6.62 13.90
C ASP A 55 -3.82 7.52 12.67
N VAL A 56 -4.90 8.20 12.23
CA VAL A 56 -4.97 8.91 10.95
C VAL A 56 -5.09 10.41 11.11
N VAL A 57 -5.89 10.88 12.08
CA VAL A 57 -6.08 12.32 12.29
C VAL A 57 -4.77 12.98 12.69
N HIS A 58 -4.51 14.17 12.12
CA HIS A 58 -3.26 14.94 12.21
C HIS A 58 -2.04 14.31 11.53
N ARG A 59 -2.24 13.25 10.74
CA ARG A 59 -1.17 12.68 9.92
C ARG A 59 -1.40 12.95 8.44
N THR A 60 -0.32 13.06 7.68
CA THR A 60 -0.40 13.16 6.23
C THR A 60 -0.48 11.76 5.62
N LEU A 61 -1.54 11.51 4.89
CA LEU A 61 -1.74 10.30 4.11
C LEU A 61 -1.39 10.55 2.65
N VAL A 62 -0.71 9.61 2.04
CA VAL A 62 -0.38 9.65 0.61
C VAL A 62 -0.91 8.40 -0.08
N GLY A 63 -1.32 8.55 -1.33
CA GLY A 63 -1.76 7.42 -2.14
C GLY A 63 -2.41 7.83 -3.44
N PRO A 64 -2.72 6.88 -4.33
CA PRO A 64 -3.33 7.18 -5.61
C PRO A 64 -4.82 7.52 -5.47
N THR A 65 -5.31 8.36 -6.37
CA THR A 65 -6.75 8.50 -6.67
C THR A 65 -7.21 7.34 -7.54
N LEU A 66 -8.51 7.25 -7.82
CA LEU A 66 -9.06 6.27 -8.79
C LEU A 66 -8.48 6.46 -10.20
N SER A 67 -8.12 7.69 -10.56
CA SER A 67 -7.49 8.02 -11.85
C SER A 67 -5.97 7.83 -11.87
N GLY A 68 -5.37 7.40 -10.74
CA GLY A 68 -3.92 7.19 -10.62
C GLY A 68 -3.12 8.45 -10.26
N ALA A 69 -3.76 9.60 -10.09
CA ALA A 69 -3.08 10.81 -9.62
C ALA A 69 -2.64 10.64 -8.16
N GLN A 70 -1.50 11.20 -7.80
CA GLN A 70 -1.04 11.21 -6.40
C GLN A 70 -1.87 12.20 -5.58
N LEU A 71 -2.22 11.78 -4.36
CA LEU A 71 -3.01 12.53 -3.43
C LEU A 71 -2.31 12.54 -2.07
N GLU A 72 -2.17 13.72 -1.47
CA GLU A 72 -1.77 13.90 -0.07
C GLU A 72 -2.94 14.53 0.68
N LEU A 73 -3.33 13.97 1.82
CA LEU A 73 -4.42 14.47 2.65
C LEU A 73 -4.03 14.48 4.11
N MET A 74 -4.51 15.48 4.84
CA MET A 74 -4.45 15.59 6.28
C MET A 74 -5.86 15.84 6.84
N PHE A 75 -6.24 15.03 7.81
CA PHE A 75 -7.52 15.10 8.50
C PHE A 75 -7.32 15.84 9.84
N ALA A 76 -7.93 17.00 10.00
CA ALA A 76 -7.91 17.72 11.28
C ALA A 76 -9.06 17.25 12.19
N SER A 77 -8.86 17.24 13.50
CA SER A 77 -9.90 16.87 14.49
C SER A 77 -11.15 17.75 14.45
N SER A 78 -11.04 18.94 13.87
CA SER A 78 -12.15 19.86 13.63
C SER A 78 -13.12 19.43 12.51
N GLY A 79 -12.84 18.31 11.80
CA GLY A 79 -13.60 17.91 10.62
C GLY A 79 -13.13 18.57 9.32
N VAL A 80 -12.05 19.35 9.36
CA VAL A 80 -11.44 19.94 8.18
C VAL A 80 -10.52 18.92 7.52
N LEU A 81 -10.54 18.87 6.19
CA LEU A 81 -9.65 18.10 5.35
C LEU A 81 -8.83 19.05 4.48
N GLN A 82 -7.54 18.89 4.46
CA GLN A 82 -6.64 19.67 3.62
C GLN A 82 -5.61 18.78 2.95
N GLY A 83 -5.11 19.22 1.79
CA GLY A 83 -4.09 18.48 1.09
C GLY A 83 -3.73 19.05 -0.26
N ARG A 84 -3.21 18.17 -1.10
CA ARG A 84 -2.85 18.49 -2.49
C ARG A 84 -2.92 17.25 -3.36
N THR A 85 -3.15 17.44 -4.63
CA THR A 85 -3.17 16.36 -5.62
C THR A 85 -2.40 16.74 -6.88
N GLN A 86 -1.81 15.75 -7.53
CA GLN A 86 -1.25 15.87 -8.87
C GLN A 86 -2.30 15.51 -9.94
N ALA A 87 -3.48 16.09 -9.82
CA ALA A 87 -4.55 15.92 -10.78
C ALA A 87 -4.83 17.25 -11.50
N ASP A 88 -5.17 17.18 -12.80
CA ASP A 88 -5.73 18.31 -13.53
C ASP A 88 -7.19 18.59 -13.08
N ALA A 89 -7.80 19.65 -13.61
CA ALA A 89 -9.18 20.01 -13.30
C ALA A 89 -10.22 18.92 -13.67
N ALA A 90 -9.86 17.96 -14.53
CA ALA A 90 -10.68 16.81 -14.87
C ALA A 90 -10.35 15.56 -13.99
N GLY A 91 -9.48 15.71 -12.96
CA GLY A 91 -9.09 14.63 -12.06
C GLY A 91 -8.08 13.65 -12.65
N ARG A 92 -7.51 13.93 -13.83
CA ARG A 92 -6.49 13.08 -14.46
C ARG A 92 -5.12 13.37 -13.83
N ALA A 93 -4.24 12.36 -13.80
CA ALA A 93 -2.88 12.54 -13.34
C ALA A 93 -2.17 13.65 -14.14
N GLY A 94 -1.58 14.61 -13.44
CA GLY A 94 -0.91 15.78 -14.01
C GLY A 94 0.39 16.10 -13.29
N ALA A 95 1.13 17.07 -13.82
CA ALA A 95 2.39 17.52 -13.22
C ALA A 95 2.20 18.64 -12.18
N ILE A 96 1.05 19.29 -12.17
CA ILE A 96 0.77 20.46 -11.32
C ILE A 96 0.13 20.00 -10.01
N LEU A 97 0.67 20.48 -8.90
CA LEU A 97 0.08 20.30 -7.58
C LEU A 97 -1.11 21.24 -7.42
N THR A 98 -2.30 20.66 -7.26
CA THR A 98 -3.53 21.41 -7.00
C THR A 98 -3.89 21.27 -5.53
N PRO A 99 -4.16 22.38 -4.81
CA PRO A 99 -4.66 22.32 -3.44
C PRO A 99 -5.98 21.56 -3.36
N VAL A 100 -6.15 20.84 -2.25
CA VAL A 100 -7.38 20.13 -1.90
C VAL A 100 -7.84 20.66 -0.55
N ASP A 101 -9.05 21.18 -0.53
CA ASP A 101 -9.74 21.60 0.69
C ASP A 101 -11.04 20.81 0.83
N GLY A 102 -11.45 20.54 2.06
CA GLY A 102 -12.66 19.76 2.26
C GLY A 102 -13.06 19.61 3.71
N VAL A 103 -14.06 18.78 3.89
CA VAL A 103 -14.56 18.40 5.21
C VAL A 103 -14.73 16.89 5.29
N TRP A 104 -14.66 16.38 6.51
CA TRP A 104 -14.84 14.96 6.78
C TRP A 104 -15.65 14.75 8.06
N ASN A 105 -16.33 13.64 8.12
CA ASN A 105 -16.98 13.13 9.32
C ASN A 105 -16.99 11.59 9.32
N ILE A 106 -17.47 11.02 10.40
CA ILE A 106 -17.74 9.60 10.52
C ILE A 106 -19.25 9.44 10.65
N ASP A 107 -19.83 8.56 9.83
CA ASP A 107 -21.25 8.25 9.91
C ASP A 107 -21.56 7.18 10.97
N ASP A 108 -22.85 6.94 11.19
CA ASP A 108 -23.35 5.97 12.18
C ASP A 108 -22.91 4.50 11.89
N SER A 109 -22.52 4.23 10.65
CA SER A 109 -21.99 2.92 10.23
C SER A 109 -20.47 2.81 10.41
N GLY A 110 -19.82 3.87 10.91
CA GLY A 110 -18.37 3.93 11.09
C GLY A 110 -17.60 4.15 9.79
N ARG A 111 -18.25 4.61 8.71
CA ARG A 111 -17.58 4.99 7.47
C ARG A 111 -17.02 6.39 7.58
N ILE A 112 -15.87 6.61 6.97
CA ILE A 112 -15.28 7.93 6.85
C ILE A 112 -15.84 8.59 5.60
N CYS A 113 -16.60 9.67 5.81
CA CYS A 113 -17.24 10.44 4.75
C CYS A 113 -16.42 11.70 4.47
N VAL A 114 -16.09 11.94 3.22
CA VAL A 114 -15.31 13.09 2.79
C VAL A 114 -16.01 13.84 1.67
N SER A 115 -15.96 15.17 1.70
CA SER A 115 -16.28 16.06 0.58
C SER A 115 -15.06 16.93 0.33
N MET A 116 -14.66 17.05 -0.93
CA MET A 116 -13.42 17.74 -1.30
C MET A 116 -13.63 18.68 -2.47
N ILE A 117 -12.88 19.76 -2.48
CA ILE A 117 -12.76 20.69 -3.60
C ILE A 117 -11.30 20.70 -4.04
N PHE A 118 -11.05 20.49 -5.31
CA PHE A 118 -9.74 20.68 -5.92
C PHE A 118 -9.87 21.53 -7.18
N GLY A 119 -9.20 22.66 -7.18
CA GLY A 119 -9.39 23.67 -8.20
C GLY A 119 -10.83 24.15 -8.27
N ARG A 120 -11.53 23.87 -9.38
CA ARG A 120 -12.96 24.20 -9.58
C ARG A 120 -13.88 22.98 -9.48
N THR A 121 -13.34 21.82 -9.16
CA THR A 121 -14.09 20.56 -9.11
C THR A 121 -14.44 20.23 -7.67
N MET A 122 -15.75 20.03 -7.42
CA MET A 122 -16.26 19.55 -6.14
C MET A 122 -16.52 18.05 -6.22
N ILE A 123 -15.96 17.29 -5.29
CA ILE A 123 -16.35 15.91 -5.04
C ILE A 123 -17.36 15.95 -3.89
N PRO A 124 -18.61 15.53 -4.12
CA PRO A 124 -19.63 15.48 -3.07
C PRO A 124 -19.26 14.46 -2.00
N PHE A 125 -19.99 14.44 -0.90
CA PHE A 125 -19.78 13.50 0.18
C PHE A 125 -19.77 12.07 -0.33
N ARG A 126 -18.66 11.36 -0.04
CA ARG A 126 -18.46 9.95 -0.33
C ARG A 126 -18.00 9.25 0.94
N CYS A 127 -18.76 8.26 1.39
CA CYS A 127 -18.47 7.51 2.59
C CYS A 127 -17.83 6.18 2.26
N GLN A 128 -16.71 5.88 2.89
CA GLN A 128 -15.90 4.71 2.59
C GLN A 128 -15.53 3.97 3.87
N TYR A 129 -15.37 2.65 3.76
CA TYR A 129 -14.81 1.82 4.80
C TYR A 129 -13.29 1.86 4.74
N TRP A 130 -12.66 1.86 5.91
CA TRP A 130 -11.22 1.86 6.04
C TRP A 130 -10.74 0.58 6.69
N PHE A 131 -9.65 0.05 6.15
CA PHE A 131 -9.02 -1.18 6.59
C PHE A 131 -7.55 -0.91 6.86
N LYS A 132 -6.98 -1.61 7.83
CA LYS A 132 -5.56 -1.58 8.16
C LYS A 132 -4.93 -2.94 7.85
N TYR A 133 -3.82 -2.92 7.12
CA TYR A 133 -2.99 -4.08 6.89
C TYR A 133 -1.53 -3.67 7.03
N LYS A 134 -0.84 -4.23 8.03
CA LYS A 134 0.51 -3.79 8.44
C LYS A 134 0.51 -2.29 8.76
N ASP A 135 1.37 -1.52 8.09
CA ASP A 135 1.54 -0.08 8.31
C ASP A 135 0.70 0.78 7.34
N ASP A 136 -0.07 0.14 6.47
CA ASP A 136 -0.87 0.82 5.45
C ASP A 136 -2.36 0.76 5.75
N TYR A 137 -3.06 1.76 5.22
CA TYR A 137 -4.50 1.82 5.20
C TYR A 137 -5.03 1.61 3.80
N PHE A 138 -6.22 1.07 3.71
CA PHE A 138 -6.92 0.80 2.46
C PHE A 138 -8.35 1.30 2.56
N VAL A 139 -8.83 1.96 1.52
CA VAL A 139 -10.19 2.48 1.44
C VAL A 139 -10.98 1.73 0.40
N ALA A 140 -12.20 1.36 0.74
CA ALA A 140 -13.14 0.67 -0.15
C ALA A 140 -14.54 1.26 -0.01
N ASP A 141 -15.33 1.18 -1.08
CA ASP A 141 -16.72 1.63 -1.08
C ASP A 141 -17.68 0.59 -0.47
N ALA A 142 -17.21 -0.64 -0.28
CA ALA A 142 -17.98 -1.73 0.32
C ALA A 142 -17.22 -2.33 1.52
N GLU A 143 -17.97 -2.93 2.46
CA GLU A 143 -17.40 -3.59 3.63
C GLU A 143 -17.08 -5.07 3.36
N THR A 144 -17.90 -5.74 2.54
CA THR A 144 -17.86 -7.20 2.38
C THR A 144 -17.81 -7.66 0.93
N ASP A 145 -17.98 -6.78 -0.06
CA ASP A 145 -17.89 -7.18 -1.46
C ASP A 145 -16.42 -7.49 -1.82
N PRO A 146 -16.06 -8.76 -2.07
CA PRO A 146 -14.68 -9.15 -2.35
C PRO A 146 -14.15 -8.55 -3.65
N LYS A 147 -15.01 -8.09 -4.57
CA LYS A 147 -14.63 -7.46 -5.83
C LYS A 147 -14.47 -5.96 -5.72
N ALA A 148 -14.84 -5.36 -4.58
CA ALA A 148 -14.69 -3.93 -4.37
C ALA A 148 -13.22 -3.53 -4.53
N LYS A 149 -12.99 -2.49 -5.31
CA LYS A 149 -11.64 -1.93 -5.50
C LYS A 149 -11.17 -1.30 -4.21
N VAL A 150 -9.91 -1.51 -3.87
CA VAL A 150 -9.26 -0.87 -2.73
C VAL A 150 -8.22 0.16 -3.19
N LEU A 151 -8.10 1.26 -2.44
CA LEU A 151 -7.08 2.28 -2.66
C LEU A 151 -6.18 2.35 -1.43
N ARG A 152 -4.90 2.10 -1.64
CA ARG A 152 -3.90 2.16 -0.57
C ARG A 152 -3.66 3.62 -0.13
N ARG A 153 -3.46 3.79 1.17
CA ARG A 153 -3.06 5.03 1.83
C ARG A 153 -1.91 4.72 2.78
N THR A 154 -0.80 5.39 2.60
CA THR A 154 0.37 5.26 3.47
C THR A 154 0.50 6.52 4.31
N VAL A 155 0.79 6.38 5.58
CA VAL A 155 1.12 7.53 6.44
C VAL A 155 2.52 8.00 6.06
N LYS A 156 2.64 9.29 5.74
CA LYS A 156 3.93 9.91 5.47
C LYS A 156 4.69 10.06 6.79
N PRO A 157 5.96 9.66 6.83
CA PRO A 157 6.80 9.80 8.02
C PRO A 157 7.05 11.26 8.39
#